data_9af5fefe9610937fe016efddb1bc9ab0
#
_entry.id   9af5fefe9610937fe016efddb1bc9ab0
#
_cell.length_a   1.000
_cell.length_b   1.000
_cell.length_c   1.000
_cell.angle_alpha   90.00
_cell.angle_beta   90.00
_cell.angle_gamma   90.00
#
_symmetry.space_group_name_H-M   'P 1'
#
loop_
_entity.id
_entity.type
_entity.pdbx_description
1 polymer ?
#
loop_
_entity_poly.entity_id
_entity_poly.type
_entity_poly.pdbx_seq_one_letter_code
_entity_poly.pdbx_strand_id
1 'polypeptide(L)'
;MKRGLGAVAALVVASAVAVGAQWPKHPAAGVPRDAQGNVQMDGPTPRTADGKPDLSGVWMRAESGPPRQGGPGRQGARGQAPGGGDAPGAPPPAGGPPPAAGGPPPAGGPPPAAGNNGNAAFSGGRGGVQLEPPTERFPLDPNGPPVATFFEAGANMQGGLPYTPWAADLKKQRMALIQKDNPDANCLPMGFLQFHMQPQPRKIIQTPQMILIEYEANYGIRHIYTDGRKLPAQGDVQPWWYGYSVGHWDGNDLVVETNNLRGAEESVNDGWLDVNGSPYSGEAKFTERFRRPTYGRLSIDLTLDDPKAYTRPWTVRVDQRLLPDEEPIEFICNENQQFRRRIKID
;
A
#
# COMPACT_ATOMS: atom_id res chain seq x y z
N MET A 1 -8.30 -60.89 -22.81
CA MET A 1 -7.47 -59.71 -22.62
C MET A 1 -8.31 -58.42 -22.81
N LYS A 2 -9.06 -58.00 -21.83
CA LYS A 2 -9.79 -56.72 -21.78
C LYS A 2 -10.16 -56.42 -20.30
N ARG A 3 -9.17 -56.10 -19.48
CA ARG A 3 -9.38 -55.56 -18.13
C ARG A 3 -8.10 -54.77 -17.77
N GLY A 4 -8.07 -53.48 -17.99
CA GLY A 4 -6.90 -52.68 -17.63
C GLY A 4 -6.95 -51.19 -17.96
N LEU A 5 -8.06 -50.67 -18.48
CA LEU A 5 -8.15 -49.24 -18.83
C LEU A 5 -9.07 -48.40 -17.93
N GLY A 6 -9.67 -48.99 -16.90
CA GLY A 6 -10.64 -48.29 -16.02
C GLY A 6 -10.04 -47.64 -14.78
N ALA A 7 -8.80 -47.95 -14.39
CA ALA A 7 -8.24 -47.48 -13.13
C ALA A 7 -7.38 -46.23 -13.20
N VAL A 8 -6.98 -45.78 -14.39
CA VAL A 8 -6.11 -44.58 -14.56
C VAL A 8 -6.92 -43.28 -14.70
N ALA A 9 -8.18 -43.37 -15.15
CA ALA A 9 -9.03 -42.20 -15.30
C ALA A 9 -9.62 -41.66 -13.97
N ALA A 10 -9.66 -42.47 -12.93
CA ALA A 10 -10.22 -42.05 -11.62
C ALA A 10 -9.20 -41.29 -10.73
N LEU A 11 -7.91 -41.39 -11.01
CA LEU A 11 -6.87 -40.73 -10.18
C LEU A 11 -6.52 -39.31 -10.63
N VAL A 12 -6.97 -38.88 -11.79
CA VAL A 12 -6.67 -37.51 -12.31
C VAL A 12 -7.77 -36.48 -11.93
N VAL A 13 -8.95 -36.93 -11.48
CA VAL A 13 -10.05 -36.03 -11.10
C VAL A 13 -9.97 -35.60 -9.61
N ALA A 14 -9.14 -36.26 -8.79
CA ALA A 14 -9.03 -35.94 -7.36
C ALA A 14 -7.99 -34.85 -7.00
N SER A 15 -7.29 -34.27 -7.97
CA SER A 15 -6.23 -33.29 -7.70
C SER A 15 -6.61 -31.85 -8.03
N ALA A 16 -7.87 -31.57 -8.37
CA ALA A 16 -8.41 -30.22 -8.37
C ALA A 16 -8.94 -29.88 -6.97
N VAL A 17 -8.12 -30.11 -5.93
CA VAL A 17 -8.36 -29.44 -4.65
C VAL A 17 -8.06 -27.97 -4.93
N ALA A 18 -9.11 -27.17 -4.97
CA ALA A 18 -9.02 -25.73 -4.96
C ALA A 18 -7.89 -25.32 -4.02
N VAL A 19 -6.91 -24.60 -4.53
CA VAL A 19 -6.02 -23.78 -3.70
C VAL A 19 -6.96 -22.76 -3.09
N GLY A 20 -7.65 -23.18 -2.03
CA GLY A 20 -8.50 -22.33 -1.23
C GLY A 20 -7.66 -21.22 -0.62
N ALA A 21 -8.26 -20.08 -0.37
CA ALA A 21 -7.69 -19.00 0.37
C ALA A 21 -6.84 -19.48 1.54
N GLN A 22 -5.77 -18.76 1.88
CA GLN A 22 -4.83 -19.10 2.97
C GLN A 22 -5.53 -19.36 4.31
N TRP A 23 -6.79 -18.89 4.44
CA TRP A 23 -7.63 -19.11 5.62
C TRP A 23 -8.83 -20.00 5.30
N PRO A 24 -9.19 -20.93 6.21
CA PRO A 24 -10.48 -21.60 6.12
C PRO A 24 -11.58 -20.53 6.16
N LYS A 25 -12.58 -20.64 5.29
CA LYS A 25 -13.74 -19.75 5.29
C LYS A 25 -14.41 -19.83 6.67
N HIS A 26 -14.36 -18.72 7.38
CA HIS A 26 -15.00 -18.58 8.69
C HIS A 26 -15.91 -17.35 8.68
N PRO A 27 -17.20 -17.52 8.31
CA PRO A 27 -18.12 -16.40 8.31
C PRO A 27 -18.16 -15.73 9.68
N ALA A 28 -17.77 -14.46 9.74
CA ALA A 28 -17.75 -13.72 10.99
C ALA A 28 -19.16 -13.54 11.55
N ALA A 29 -19.32 -13.72 12.86
CA ALA A 29 -20.59 -13.51 13.54
C ALA A 29 -20.99 -12.03 13.47
N GLY A 30 -22.30 -11.76 13.31
CA GLY A 30 -22.81 -10.39 13.31
C GLY A 30 -22.63 -9.61 12.01
N VAL A 31 -22.08 -10.23 10.97
CA VAL A 31 -22.00 -9.61 9.64
C VAL A 31 -23.40 -9.53 9.02
N PRO A 32 -23.90 -8.34 8.64
CA PRO A 32 -25.20 -8.20 8.00
C PRO A 32 -25.18 -8.85 6.60
N ARG A 33 -26.11 -9.79 6.36
CA ARG A 33 -26.23 -10.50 5.09
C ARG A 33 -27.65 -10.45 4.56
N ASP A 34 -27.77 -10.47 3.26
CA ASP A 34 -29.07 -10.62 2.58
C ASP A 34 -29.58 -12.08 2.63
N ALA A 35 -30.75 -12.32 2.06
CA ALA A 35 -31.35 -13.66 2.01
C ALA A 35 -30.53 -14.68 1.18
N GLN A 36 -29.62 -14.22 0.35
CA GLN A 36 -28.70 -15.01 -0.48
C GLN A 36 -27.36 -15.23 0.22
N GLY A 37 -27.14 -14.65 1.41
CA GLY A 37 -25.90 -14.75 2.17
C GLY A 37 -24.82 -13.72 1.81
N ASN A 38 -25.11 -12.78 0.89
CA ASN A 38 -24.16 -11.73 0.53
C ASN A 38 -24.08 -10.67 1.63
N VAL A 39 -22.89 -10.17 1.88
CA VAL A 39 -22.68 -9.12 2.87
C VAL A 39 -23.29 -7.80 2.40
N GLN A 40 -24.05 -7.14 3.27
CA GLN A 40 -24.66 -5.84 2.99
C GLN A 40 -23.65 -4.72 3.31
N MET A 41 -22.73 -4.46 2.39
CA MET A 41 -21.65 -3.48 2.58
C MET A 41 -22.15 -2.04 2.77
N ASP A 42 -23.29 -1.70 2.14
CA ASP A 42 -23.94 -0.38 2.29
C ASP A 42 -24.90 -0.31 3.47
N GLY A 43 -24.97 -1.37 4.29
CA GLY A 43 -25.76 -1.40 5.51
C GLY A 43 -25.34 -0.31 6.51
N PRO A 44 -26.13 -0.11 7.57
CA PRO A 44 -25.85 0.91 8.58
C PRO A 44 -24.56 0.63 9.31
N THR A 45 -23.87 1.70 9.70
CA THR A 45 -22.65 1.65 10.52
C THR A 45 -22.94 0.98 11.86
N PRO A 46 -22.21 -0.08 12.22
CA PRO A 46 -22.34 -0.71 13.55
C PRO A 46 -21.93 0.27 14.64
N ARG A 47 -22.46 0.06 15.84
CA ARG A 47 -22.16 0.91 16.99
C ARG A 47 -21.69 0.09 18.18
N THR A 48 -20.78 0.67 18.93
CA THR A 48 -20.32 0.18 20.24
C THR A 48 -21.43 0.38 21.29
N ALA A 49 -21.25 -0.21 22.47
CA ALA A 49 -22.23 -0.11 23.56
C ALA A 49 -22.44 1.33 24.06
N ASP A 50 -21.46 2.21 23.91
CA ASP A 50 -21.52 3.64 24.23
C ASP A 50 -22.06 4.50 23.06
N GLY A 51 -22.57 3.86 21.99
CA GLY A 51 -23.22 4.49 20.84
C GLY A 51 -22.30 5.12 19.82
N LYS A 52 -20.98 4.99 19.96
CA LYS A 52 -20.00 5.46 18.98
C LYS A 52 -19.95 4.53 17.76
N PRO A 53 -19.60 5.01 16.56
CA PRO A 53 -19.33 4.11 15.45
C PRO A 53 -18.27 3.07 15.83
N ASP A 54 -18.56 1.81 15.55
CA ASP A 54 -17.58 0.76 15.70
C ASP A 54 -16.68 0.72 14.47
N LEU A 55 -15.39 0.99 14.65
CA LEU A 55 -14.38 0.97 13.59
C LEU A 55 -13.70 -0.39 13.46
N SER A 56 -14.02 -1.34 14.34
CA SER A 56 -13.40 -2.67 14.34
C SER A 56 -13.65 -3.42 13.05
N GLY A 57 -12.68 -4.23 12.66
CA GLY A 57 -12.74 -5.08 11.49
C GLY A 57 -11.42 -5.14 10.74
N VAL A 58 -11.38 -5.96 9.71
CA VAL A 58 -10.25 -6.07 8.79
C VAL A 58 -10.52 -5.14 7.60
N TRP A 59 -9.61 -4.23 7.35
CA TRP A 59 -9.76 -3.19 6.36
C TRP A 59 -8.65 -3.25 5.31
N MET A 60 -8.99 -2.97 4.08
CA MET A 60 -8.04 -2.86 2.98
C MET A 60 -8.26 -1.55 2.23
N ARG A 61 -7.19 -0.97 1.72
CA ARG A 61 -7.29 0.22 0.88
C ARG A 61 -8.31 0.00 -0.25
N ALA A 62 -9.24 0.93 -0.39
CA ALA A 62 -10.17 0.98 -1.51
C ALA A 62 -9.68 1.93 -2.59
N GLU A 63 -10.11 1.69 -3.82
CA GLU A 63 -9.99 2.69 -4.87
C GLU A 63 -11.24 3.57 -4.89
N SER A 64 -11.05 4.87 -5.18
CA SER A 64 -12.12 5.84 -5.27
C SER A 64 -12.17 6.43 -6.67
N GLY A 65 -13.37 6.86 -7.10
CA GLY A 65 -13.62 7.47 -8.38
C GLY A 65 -14.03 6.54 -9.51
N PRO A 66 -14.28 7.08 -10.72
CA PRO A 66 -14.71 6.27 -11.84
C PRO A 66 -13.65 5.24 -12.22
N PRO A 67 -14.07 4.08 -12.79
CA PRO A 67 -13.14 3.13 -13.37
C PRO A 67 -12.19 3.87 -14.31
N ARG A 68 -10.89 3.67 -14.16
CA ARG A 68 -9.95 4.16 -15.17
C ARG A 68 -10.35 3.50 -16.49
N GLN A 69 -10.72 4.29 -17.49
CA GLN A 69 -10.89 3.76 -18.85
C GLN A 69 -9.56 3.13 -19.19
N GLY A 70 -9.54 1.81 -19.33
CA GLY A 70 -8.36 1.08 -19.74
C GLY A 70 -7.87 1.72 -21.03
N GLY A 71 -6.70 2.33 -21.01
CA GLY A 71 -6.01 2.61 -22.26
C GLY A 71 -5.97 1.29 -23.06
N PRO A 72 -5.96 1.33 -24.40
CA PRO A 72 -6.05 0.14 -25.21
C PRO A 72 -5.03 -0.88 -24.70
N GLY A 73 -5.54 -1.95 -24.10
CA GLY A 73 -4.71 -3.02 -23.59
C GLY A 73 -3.82 -3.45 -24.75
N ARG A 74 -2.52 -3.39 -24.53
CA ARG A 74 -1.61 -4.15 -25.38
C ARG A 74 -2.02 -5.61 -25.22
N GLN A 75 -3.00 -6.02 -26.03
CA GLN A 75 -3.17 -7.43 -26.34
C GLN A 75 -1.80 -7.87 -26.82
N GLY A 76 -1.13 -8.68 -26.01
CA GLY A 76 0.10 -9.30 -26.39
C GLY A 76 -0.13 -10.00 -27.73
N ALA A 77 0.40 -9.43 -28.79
CA ALA A 77 0.54 -10.12 -30.03
C ALA A 77 1.36 -11.38 -29.72
N ARG A 78 0.67 -12.50 -29.59
CA ARG A 78 1.31 -13.82 -29.73
C ARG A 78 1.83 -13.84 -31.16
N GLY A 79 3.07 -13.41 -31.33
CA GLY A 79 3.80 -13.67 -32.56
C GLY A 79 3.89 -15.18 -32.74
N GLN A 80 3.14 -15.72 -33.69
CA GLN A 80 3.42 -17.03 -34.25
C GLN A 80 4.82 -16.93 -34.85
N ALA A 81 5.74 -17.67 -34.27
CA ALA A 81 7.03 -17.92 -34.89
C ALA A 81 6.78 -18.62 -36.23
N PRO A 82 7.35 -18.16 -37.35
CA PRO A 82 7.37 -18.93 -38.58
C PRO A 82 8.27 -20.14 -38.38
N GLY A 83 7.78 -21.30 -38.82
CA GLY A 83 8.48 -22.58 -38.72
C GLY A 83 9.88 -22.53 -39.33
N GLY A 84 10.81 -23.12 -38.59
CA GLY A 84 12.19 -23.30 -39.00
C GLY A 84 12.31 -24.28 -40.17
N GLY A 85 13.06 -23.85 -41.17
CA GLY A 85 13.64 -24.74 -42.16
C GLY A 85 15.11 -24.92 -41.84
N ASP A 86 15.53 -26.17 -41.77
CA ASP A 86 16.91 -26.60 -41.61
C ASP A 86 17.80 -26.15 -42.78
N ALA A 87 18.96 -25.55 -42.46
CA ALA A 87 20.09 -25.49 -43.35
C ALA A 87 21.42 -25.61 -42.59
N PRO A 88 22.43 -26.33 -43.10
CA PRO A 88 23.59 -26.78 -42.33
C PRO A 88 24.77 -25.81 -42.36
N GLY A 89 25.43 -25.74 -41.24
CA GLY A 89 26.82 -25.51 -40.94
C GLY A 89 27.66 -24.47 -41.68
N ALA A 90 28.08 -23.42 -40.95
CA ALA A 90 29.34 -22.72 -41.25
C ALA A 90 30.11 -22.47 -39.94
N PRO A 91 31.48 -22.56 -39.99
CA PRO A 91 32.32 -22.46 -38.80
C PRO A 91 32.50 -21.02 -38.32
N PRO A 92 32.85 -20.80 -37.01
CA PRO A 92 33.01 -19.46 -36.44
C PRO A 92 34.31 -18.78 -36.93
N PRO A 93 34.30 -17.44 -37.11
CA PRO A 93 35.52 -16.69 -37.43
C PRO A 93 36.38 -16.44 -36.15
N ALA A 94 37.68 -16.47 -36.37
CA ALA A 94 38.72 -16.28 -35.41
C ALA A 94 38.78 -14.83 -34.85
N GLY A 95 39.31 -14.73 -33.62
CA GLY A 95 39.34 -13.53 -32.81
C GLY A 95 40.12 -12.35 -33.43
N GLY A 96 39.54 -11.16 -33.21
CA GLY A 96 40.21 -9.89 -33.45
C GLY A 96 40.55 -9.22 -32.09
N PRO A 97 41.55 -8.29 -32.09
CA PRO A 97 42.07 -7.69 -30.85
C PRO A 97 41.05 -6.71 -30.18
N PRO A 98 41.21 -6.43 -28.88
CA PRO A 98 40.27 -5.57 -28.14
C PRO A 98 40.38 -4.11 -28.60
N PRO A 99 39.22 -3.37 -28.63
CA PRO A 99 39.23 -1.95 -28.96
C PRO A 99 39.80 -1.10 -27.78
N ALA A 100 40.50 -0.05 -28.19
CA ALA A 100 41.11 0.94 -27.30
C ALA A 100 40.04 1.78 -26.57
N ALA A 101 40.41 2.27 -25.38
CA ALA A 101 39.62 3.14 -24.53
C ALA A 101 39.11 4.38 -25.29
N GLY A 102 37.79 4.50 -25.46
CA GLY A 102 37.15 5.66 -26.04
C GLY A 102 36.61 6.59 -24.96
N GLY A 103 36.72 7.89 -25.20
CA GLY A 103 36.40 8.98 -24.31
C GLY A 103 34.92 9.08 -23.90
N PRO A 104 34.56 10.08 -23.05
CA PRO A 104 33.22 10.17 -22.44
C PRO A 104 32.11 10.39 -23.48
N PRO A 105 30.93 9.80 -23.26
CA PRO A 105 29.79 9.98 -24.15
C PRO A 105 29.23 11.41 -24.08
N PRO A 106 28.62 11.92 -25.15
CA PRO A 106 28.03 13.25 -25.18
C PRO A 106 26.82 13.32 -24.24
N ALA A 107 26.65 14.51 -23.63
CA ALA A 107 25.53 14.82 -22.75
C ALA A 107 24.18 14.59 -23.49
N GLY A 108 23.47 13.54 -23.10
CA GLY A 108 22.11 13.27 -23.55
C GLY A 108 21.14 14.28 -22.96
N GLY A 109 20.25 14.80 -23.78
CA GLY A 109 19.17 15.70 -23.37
C GLY A 109 18.24 15.06 -22.33
N PRO A 110 17.38 15.83 -21.68
CA PRO A 110 16.52 15.34 -20.62
C PRO A 110 15.59 14.24 -21.14
N PRO A 111 15.38 13.16 -20.37
CA PRO A 111 14.47 12.12 -20.76
C PRO A 111 13.04 12.67 -20.90
N PRO A 112 12.25 12.15 -21.85
CA PRO A 112 10.86 12.57 -21.97
C PRO A 112 10.13 12.32 -20.66
N ALA A 113 9.25 13.26 -20.28
CA ALA A 113 8.43 13.17 -19.08
C ALA A 113 7.76 11.79 -19.02
N ALA A 114 8.02 11.04 -17.96
CA ALA A 114 7.42 9.74 -17.74
C ALA A 114 5.90 9.93 -17.68
N GLY A 115 5.24 9.44 -18.73
CA GLY A 115 3.77 9.35 -18.75
C GLY A 115 3.33 8.57 -17.52
N ASN A 116 2.33 9.12 -16.85
CA ASN A 116 1.74 8.63 -15.60
C ASN A 116 1.06 7.26 -15.80
N ASN A 117 1.85 6.20 -15.95
CA ASN A 117 1.39 4.80 -16.01
C ASN A 117 1.50 4.16 -14.63
N GLY A 118 0.70 4.68 -13.70
CA GLY A 118 0.59 4.12 -12.36
C GLY A 118 -0.20 2.80 -12.32
N ASN A 119 0.20 1.79 -13.04
CA ASN A 119 -0.23 0.41 -12.88
C ASN A 119 0.88 -0.53 -13.38
N ALA A 120 2.07 -0.44 -12.81
CA ALA A 120 2.92 -1.61 -12.76
C ALA A 120 2.33 -2.50 -11.66
N ALA A 121 1.54 -3.48 -12.04
CA ALA A 121 1.26 -4.61 -11.17
C ALA A 121 2.61 -5.11 -10.67
N PHE A 122 2.80 -5.15 -9.37
CA PHE A 122 3.91 -5.84 -8.74
C PHE A 122 3.71 -7.34 -9.08
N SER A 123 4.22 -7.77 -10.22
CA SER A 123 4.35 -9.19 -10.53
C SER A 123 5.55 -9.70 -9.74
N GLY A 124 5.37 -9.81 -8.44
CA GLY A 124 6.25 -10.57 -7.58
C GLY A 124 6.27 -12.00 -8.07
N GLY A 125 7.46 -12.62 -8.04
CA GLY A 125 7.71 -13.96 -8.55
C GLY A 125 6.69 -15.01 -8.09
N ARG A 126 6.63 -16.08 -8.84
CA ARG A 126 5.77 -17.28 -8.71
C ARG A 126 5.31 -17.52 -7.27
N GLY A 127 4.03 -17.21 -6.98
CA GLY A 127 3.40 -17.43 -5.69
C GLY A 127 2.74 -16.19 -5.07
N GLY A 128 2.86 -15.00 -5.67
CA GLY A 128 2.16 -13.81 -5.20
C GLY A 128 0.64 -13.96 -5.39
N VAL A 129 -0.11 -13.79 -4.32
CA VAL A 129 -1.56 -13.63 -4.39
C VAL A 129 -1.83 -12.46 -5.32
N GLN A 130 -2.41 -12.71 -6.49
CA GLN A 130 -3.00 -11.65 -7.31
C GLN A 130 -4.24 -11.21 -6.54
N LEU A 131 -4.09 -10.13 -5.76
CA LEU A 131 -5.24 -9.42 -5.26
C LEU A 131 -5.94 -8.87 -6.50
N GLU A 132 -7.08 -9.46 -6.85
CA GLU A 132 -7.92 -8.88 -7.89
C GLU A 132 -8.19 -7.42 -7.51
N PRO A 133 -8.02 -6.49 -8.46
CA PRO A 133 -8.34 -5.10 -8.16
C PRO A 133 -9.79 -5.04 -7.70
N PRO A 134 -10.10 -4.30 -6.63
CA PRO A 134 -11.46 -4.21 -6.14
C PRO A 134 -12.38 -3.80 -7.28
N THR A 135 -13.34 -4.64 -7.60
CA THR A 135 -14.35 -4.37 -8.64
C THR A 135 -15.24 -3.20 -8.23
N GLU A 136 -15.34 -2.94 -6.94
CA GLU A 136 -16.14 -1.86 -6.38
C GLU A 136 -15.26 -0.64 -6.08
N ARG A 137 -15.66 0.51 -6.64
CA ARG A 137 -15.02 1.80 -6.39
C ARG A 137 -15.94 2.69 -5.60
N PHE A 138 -15.39 3.35 -4.61
CA PHE A 138 -16.17 4.31 -3.85
C PHE A 138 -16.37 5.61 -4.65
N PRO A 139 -17.57 6.20 -4.59
CA PRO A 139 -17.83 7.47 -5.23
C PRO A 139 -16.91 8.54 -4.61
N LEU A 140 -16.36 9.40 -5.46
CA LEU A 140 -15.63 10.59 -4.99
C LEU A 140 -16.61 11.53 -4.30
N ASP A 141 -16.19 12.08 -3.17
CA ASP A 141 -16.83 13.23 -2.57
C ASP A 141 -16.27 14.49 -3.28
N PRO A 142 -17.07 15.21 -4.08
CA PRO A 142 -16.60 16.36 -4.84
C PRO A 142 -16.16 17.52 -3.95
N ASN A 143 -16.61 17.53 -2.70
CA ASN A 143 -16.28 18.56 -1.71
C ASN A 143 -15.23 18.07 -0.69
N GLY A 144 -14.80 16.83 -0.82
CA GLY A 144 -13.82 16.22 0.07
C GLY A 144 -12.37 16.50 -0.32
N PRO A 145 -11.43 16.16 0.56
CA PRO A 145 -10.02 16.22 0.23
C PRO A 145 -9.66 15.31 -0.96
N PRO A 146 -8.61 15.64 -1.73
CA PRO A 146 -8.13 14.79 -2.80
C PRO A 146 -7.68 13.43 -2.25
N VAL A 147 -8.00 12.36 -2.98
CA VAL A 147 -7.64 10.99 -2.57
C VAL A 147 -6.16 10.75 -2.80
N ALA A 148 -5.46 10.29 -1.75
CA ALA A 148 -4.07 9.91 -1.84
C ALA A 148 -3.87 8.67 -2.74
N THR A 149 -2.71 8.57 -3.40
CA THR A 149 -2.34 7.37 -4.15
C THR A 149 -1.21 6.62 -3.44
N PHE A 150 -1.10 5.33 -3.74
CA PHE A 150 -0.07 4.48 -3.15
C PHE A 150 1.36 4.96 -3.41
N PHE A 151 1.62 5.47 -4.62
CA PHE A 151 2.96 5.91 -5.01
C PHE A 151 3.25 7.35 -4.59
N GLU A 152 2.25 8.22 -4.57
CA GLU A 152 2.43 9.64 -4.28
C GLU A 152 1.21 10.22 -3.57
N ALA A 153 1.38 10.67 -2.35
CA ALA A 153 0.30 11.18 -1.50
C ALA A 153 -0.48 12.34 -2.16
N GLY A 154 0.21 13.24 -2.80
CA GLY A 154 -0.34 14.43 -3.42
C GLY A 154 -0.69 14.32 -4.90
N ALA A 155 -0.70 13.10 -5.51
CA ALA A 155 -0.90 12.96 -6.96
C ALA A 155 -2.20 13.55 -7.49
N ASN A 156 -3.26 13.61 -6.68
CA ASN A 156 -4.55 14.18 -7.03
C ASN A 156 -4.76 15.60 -6.49
N MET A 157 -3.75 16.21 -5.86
CA MET A 157 -3.80 17.60 -5.43
C MET A 157 -3.46 18.53 -6.58
N GLN A 158 -4.21 19.59 -6.73
CA GLN A 158 -3.88 20.64 -7.69
C GLN A 158 -2.53 21.28 -7.31
N GLY A 159 -1.56 21.20 -8.20
CA GLY A 159 -0.20 21.68 -7.97
C GLY A 159 0.69 20.74 -7.13
N GLY A 160 0.19 19.54 -6.74
CA GLY A 160 0.93 18.60 -5.91
C GLY A 160 1.10 19.03 -4.46
N LEU A 161 1.98 18.36 -3.72
CA LEU A 161 2.30 18.72 -2.34
C LEU A 161 3.13 20.02 -2.29
N PRO A 162 2.85 20.92 -1.33
CA PRO A 162 3.50 22.23 -1.23
C PRO A 162 4.86 22.14 -0.53
N TYR A 163 5.84 21.46 -1.15
CA TYR A 163 7.16 21.23 -0.56
C TYR A 163 7.93 22.52 -0.28
N THR A 164 8.67 22.51 0.83
CA THR A 164 9.80 23.42 1.02
C THR A 164 10.98 23.01 0.12
N PRO A 165 12.00 23.87 -0.11
CA PRO A 165 13.20 23.46 -0.83
C PRO A 165 13.87 22.21 -0.24
N TRP A 166 13.96 22.11 1.08
CA TRP A 166 14.53 20.95 1.77
C TRP A 166 13.79 19.64 1.43
N ALA A 167 12.46 19.66 1.51
CA ALA A 167 11.65 18.48 1.24
C ALA A 167 11.68 18.08 -0.24
N ALA A 168 11.68 19.06 -1.15
CA ALA A 168 11.79 18.83 -2.58
C ALA A 168 13.13 18.19 -2.97
N ASP A 169 14.24 18.70 -2.41
CA ASP A 169 15.57 18.15 -2.65
C ASP A 169 15.72 16.74 -2.09
N LEU A 170 15.22 16.49 -0.87
CA LEU A 170 15.28 15.17 -0.26
C LEU A 170 14.45 14.15 -1.07
N LYS A 171 13.23 14.51 -1.51
CA LYS A 171 12.42 13.67 -2.40
C LYS A 171 13.18 13.33 -3.69
N LYS A 172 13.80 14.33 -4.31
CA LYS A 172 14.59 14.15 -5.53
C LYS A 172 15.77 13.17 -5.31
N GLN A 173 16.47 13.28 -4.18
CA GLN A 173 17.55 12.37 -3.81
C GLN A 173 17.05 10.94 -3.64
N ARG A 174 15.94 10.75 -2.90
CA ARG A 174 15.31 9.43 -2.69
C ARG A 174 14.90 8.78 -4.02
N MET A 175 14.31 9.56 -4.93
CA MET A 175 13.95 9.08 -6.27
C MET A 175 15.18 8.72 -7.12
N ALA A 176 16.26 9.50 -7.07
CA ALA A 176 17.49 9.22 -7.78
C ALA A 176 18.17 7.92 -7.31
N LEU A 177 17.96 7.55 -6.05
CA LEU A 177 18.40 6.28 -5.46
C LEU A 177 17.40 5.14 -5.63
N ILE A 178 16.40 5.30 -6.51
CA ILE A 178 15.37 4.30 -6.83
C ILE A 178 14.64 3.82 -5.55
N GLN A 179 14.40 4.74 -4.62
CA GLN A 179 13.71 4.50 -3.33
C GLN A 179 14.28 3.33 -2.51
N LYS A 180 15.57 3.00 -2.69
CA LYS A 180 16.21 1.84 -2.01
C LYS A 180 16.14 1.88 -0.49
N ASP A 181 16.04 3.09 0.07
CA ASP A 181 15.99 3.33 1.50
C ASP A 181 14.55 3.44 2.04
N ASN A 182 13.52 3.18 1.20
CA ASN A 182 12.14 3.11 1.67
C ASN A 182 12.04 2.04 2.77
N PRO A 183 11.41 2.34 3.93
CA PRO A 183 11.33 1.40 5.04
C PRO A 183 10.70 0.06 4.64
N ASP A 184 9.71 0.05 3.77
CA ASP A 184 9.07 -1.17 3.28
C ASP A 184 10.08 -2.09 2.55
N ALA A 185 10.96 -1.53 1.71
CA ALA A 185 12.01 -2.28 1.03
C ALA A 185 13.05 -2.90 1.99
N ASN A 186 13.11 -2.39 3.22
CA ASN A 186 14.06 -2.80 4.27
C ASN A 186 13.40 -3.60 5.40
N CYS A 187 12.14 -4.04 5.25
CA CYS A 187 11.36 -4.73 6.28
C CYS A 187 11.27 -3.95 7.60
N LEU A 188 11.27 -2.63 7.51
CA LEU A 188 11.06 -1.71 8.62
C LEU A 188 9.60 -1.26 8.65
N PRO A 189 9.10 -0.76 9.79
CA PRO A 189 7.78 -0.17 9.85
C PRO A 189 7.62 0.95 8.81
N MET A 190 6.51 0.94 8.09
CA MET A 190 6.26 1.93 7.06
C MET A 190 6.03 3.31 7.65
N GLY A 191 6.37 4.34 6.88
CA GLY A 191 6.15 5.71 7.27
C GLY A 191 4.67 6.09 7.40
N PHE A 192 4.42 7.15 8.13
CA PHE A 192 3.06 7.66 8.35
C PHE A 192 2.40 8.02 7.01
N LEU A 193 1.16 7.69 6.84
CA LEU A 193 0.36 7.67 5.62
C LEU A 193 0.64 6.43 4.74
N GLN A 194 1.88 6.05 4.46
CA GLN A 194 2.19 4.90 3.60
C GLN A 194 1.50 3.63 4.12
N PHE A 195 1.46 3.41 5.44
CA PHE A 195 0.79 2.26 6.04
C PHE A 195 -0.74 2.22 5.81
N HIS A 196 -1.40 3.38 5.61
CA HIS A 196 -2.81 3.43 5.23
C HIS A 196 -3.05 3.11 3.77
N MET A 197 -2.05 3.29 2.92
CA MET A 197 -2.16 3.15 1.47
C MET A 197 -1.67 1.80 0.95
N GLN A 198 -1.06 0.97 1.81
CA GLN A 198 -0.62 -0.37 1.43
C GLN A 198 -1.79 -1.25 0.98
N PRO A 199 -1.57 -2.13 -0.01
CA PRO A 199 -2.59 -3.09 -0.45
C PRO A 199 -2.89 -4.17 0.59
N GLN A 200 -1.92 -4.47 1.48
CA GLN A 200 -2.12 -5.45 2.55
C GLN A 200 -3.17 -4.97 3.55
N PRO A 201 -3.96 -5.88 4.12
CA PRO A 201 -4.99 -5.53 5.09
C PRO A 201 -4.42 -5.03 6.42
N ARG A 202 -5.28 -4.41 7.19
CA ARG A 202 -5.06 -4.00 8.57
C ARG A 202 -6.28 -4.33 9.40
N LYS A 203 -6.06 -4.73 10.64
CA LYS A 203 -7.12 -5.03 11.60
C LYS A 203 -7.22 -3.88 12.60
N ILE A 204 -8.41 -3.30 12.71
CA ILE A 204 -8.73 -2.32 13.75
C ILE A 204 -9.44 -3.06 14.88
N ILE A 205 -8.96 -2.88 16.10
CA ILE A 205 -9.55 -3.38 17.33
C ILE A 205 -9.88 -2.17 18.19
N GLN A 206 -11.17 -1.91 18.37
CA GLN A 206 -11.66 -0.78 19.15
C GLN A 206 -12.08 -1.23 20.54
N THR A 207 -11.52 -0.56 21.55
CA THR A 207 -11.97 -0.65 22.95
C THR A 207 -12.39 0.72 23.43
N PRO A 208 -13.07 0.86 24.59
CA PRO A 208 -13.46 2.17 25.10
C PRO A 208 -12.28 3.13 25.39
N GLN A 209 -11.09 2.59 25.66
CA GLN A 209 -9.94 3.38 26.10
C GLN A 209 -8.82 3.46 25.07
N MET A 210 -8.85 2.60 24.07
CA MET A 210 -7.77 2.51 23.08
C MET A 210 -8.25 1.86 21.80
N ILE A 211 -7.72 2.32 20.69
CA ILE A 211 -7.84 1.66 19.38
C ILE A 211 -6.45 1.14 19.02
N LEU A 212 -6.39 -0.16 18.68
CA LEU A 212 -5.22 -0.79 18.10
C LEU A 212 -5.42 -0.94 16.58
N ILE A 213 -4.40 -0.61 15.82
CA ILE A 213 -4.36 -0.92 14.39
C ILE A 213 -3.16 -1.84 14.18
N GLU A 214 -3.46 -3.09 13.81
CA GLU A 214 -2.48 -4.09 13.41
C GLU A 214 -2.36 -4.03 11.88
N TYR A 215 -1.16 -3.79 11.37
CA TYR A 215 -0.87 -3.80 9.95
C TYR A 215 -0.23 -5.14 9.58
N GLU A 216 -0.82 -5.87 8.64
CA GLU A 216 -0.25 -7.12 8.13
C GLU A 216 1.14 -6.90 7.57
N ALA A 217 1.33 -5.82 6.78
CA ALA A 217 2.63 -5.47 6.26
C ALA A 217 3.59 -5.04 7.39
N ASN A 218 4.73 -5.73 7.46
CA ASN A 218 5.84 -5.42 8.38
C ASN A 218 5.48 -5.42 9.88
N TYR A 219 4.43 -6.13 10.28
CA TYR A 219 3.99 -6.30 11.68
C TYR A 219 3.89 -5.00 12.48
N GLY A 220 3.36 -3.96 11.87
CA GLY A 220 3.17 -2.71 12.55
C GLY A 220 1.97 -2.77 13.52
N ILE A 221 2.15 -2.31 14.76
CA ILE A 221 1.07 -2.11 15.71
C ILE A 221 1.05 -0.66 16.12
N ARG A 222 -0.06 0.03 15.84
CA ARG A 222 -0.27 1.42 16.25
C ARG A 222 -1.28 1.50 17.38
N HIS A 223 -0.95 2.27 18.41
CA HIS A 223 -1.81 2.55 19.55
C HIS A 223 -2.40 3.96 19.41
N ILE A 224 -3.72 4.08 19.51
CA ILE A 224 -4.43 5.35 19.57
C ILE A 224 -5.18 5.37 20.90
N TYR A 225 -4.76 6.22 21.81
CA TYR A 225 -5.36 6.32 23.14
C TYR A 225 -6.62 7.18 23.12
N THR A 226 -7.74 6.64 23.60
CA THR A 226 -9.05 7.30 23.65
C THR A 226 -9.56 7.47 25.09
N ASP A 227 -8.68 7.35 26.06
CA ASP A 227 -8.96 7.42 27.50
C ASP A 227 -8.95 8.86 28.08
N GLY A 228 -8.89 9.87 27.22
CA GLY A 228 -8.91 11.28 27.61
C GLY A 228 -7.55 11.86 27.99
N ARG A 229 -6.46 11.07 27.84
CA ARG A 229 -5.11 11.63 28.04
C ARG A 229 -4.78 12.70 27.02
N LYS A 230 -3.86 13.60 27.36
CA LYS A 230 -3.38 14.65 26.47
C LYS A 230 -2.26 14.11 25.58
N LEU A 231 -2.19 14.66 24.35
CA LEU A 231 -1.03 14.46 23.50
C LEU A 231 0.20 15.07 24.18
N PRO A 232 1.33 14.35 24.33
CA PRO A 232 2.57 14.92 24.88
C PRO A 232 3.06 16.06 23.98
N ALA A 233 3.81 16.99 24.54
CA ALA A 233 4.43 18.02 23.73
C ALA A 233 5.45 17.41 22.77
N GLN A 234 5.73 18.12 21.69
CA GLN A 234 6.76 17.69 20.73
C GLN A 234 8.12 17.63 21.43
N GLY A 235 8.79 16.48 21.34
CA GLY A 235 10.08 16.24 21.97
C GLY A 235 10.02 15.73 23.43
N ASP A 236 8.85 15.67 24.05
CA ASP A 236 8.72 15.15 25.42
C ASP A 236 8.91 13.63 25.52
N VAL A 237 8.69 12.92 24.41
CA VAL A 237 8.86 11.46 24.33
C VAL A 237 9.80 11.10 23.18
N GLN A 238 10.45 9.94 23.29
CA GLN A 238 11.29 9.42 22.24
C GLN A 238 10.50 9.27 20.95
N PRO A 239 11.04 9.65 19.78
CA PRO A 239 10.39 9.47 18.50
C PRO A 239 10.14 7.99 18.16
N TRP A 240 8.91 7.68 17.73
CA TRP A 240 8.49 6.34 17.32
C TRP A 240 8.12 6.29 15.85
N TRP A 241 8.13 5.09 15.27
CA TRP A 241 7.72 4.86 13.89
C TRP A 241 6.29 5.35 13.60
N TYR A 242 5.36 5.07 14.51
CA TYR A 242 3.94 5.48 14.39
C TYR A 242 3.59 6.68 15.25
N GLY A 243 4.59 7.33 15.84
CA GLY A 243 4.40 8.47 16.72
C GLY A 243 3.59 8.15 17.98
N TYR A 244 3.24 9.17 18.73
CA TYR A 244 2.32 9.09 19.86
C TYR A 244 0.95 9.62 19.41
N SER A 245 -0.10 8.79 19.53
CA SER A 245 -1.43 9.13 19.02
C SER A 245 -2.46 9.18 20.15
N VAL A 246 -3.24 10.26 20.20
CA VAL A 246 -4.43 10.38 21.05
C VAL A 246 -5.65 10.65 20.19
N GLY A 247 -6.78 10.06 20.57
CA GLY A 247 -8.04 10.19 19.84
C GLY A 247 -9.16 10.68 20.73
N HIS A 248 -10.07 11.43 20.15
CA HIS A 248 -11.33 11.82 20.77
C HIS A 248 -12.46 11.76 19.74
N TRP A 249 -13.69 11.57 20.23
CA TRP A 249 -14.86 11.54 19.37
C TRP A 249 -15.45 12.93 19.20
N ASP A 250 -15.62 13.35 17.94
CA ASP A 250 -16.33 14.54 17.53
C ASP A 250 -17.60 14.09 16.77
N GLY A 251 -18.70 13.97 17.50
CA GLY A 251 -19.91 13.35 16.98
C GLY A 251 -19.72 11.88 16.61
N ASN A 252 -19.81 11.57 15.32
CA ASN A 252 -19.59 10.25 14.75
C ASN A 252 -18.18 10.05 14.16
N ASP A 253 -17.34 11.06 14.23
CA ASP A 253 -15.98 10.99 13.71
C ASP A 253 -14.99 10.77 14.85
N LEU A 254 -14.03 9.87 14.67
CA LEU A 254 -12.87 9.79 15.54
C LEU A 254 -11.81 10.74 15.00
N VAL A 255 -11.42 11.72 15.80
CA VAL A 255 -10.31 12.63 15.50
C VAL A 255 -9.07 12.16 16.27
N VAL A 256 -7.98 11.95 15.55
CA VAL A 256 -6.71 11.45 16.09
C VAL A 256 -5.62 12.47 15.81
N GLU A 257 -4.93 12.89 16.85
CA GLU A 257 -3.74 13.75 16.75
C GLU A 257 -2.49 12.91 17.04
N THR A 258 -1.46 13.09 16.22
CA THR A 258 -0.21 12.33 16.34
C THR A 258 0.99 13.23 16.18
N ASN A 259 1.98 13.06 17.06
CA ASN A 259 3.27 13.74 17.02
C ASN A 259 4.41 12.80 17.47
N ASN A 260 5.61 13.33 17.67
CA ASN A 260 6.79 12.60 18.12
C ASN A 260 7.08 11.39 17.21
N LEU A 261 7.08 11.63 15.89
CA LEU A 261 7.45 10.65 14.88
C LEU A 261 8.95 10.71 14.58
N ARG A 262 9.48 9.60 14.10
CA ARG A 262 10.82 9.55 13.50
C ARG A 262 10.81 10.29 12.17
N GLY A 263 11.41 11.47 12.15
CA GLY A 263 11.48 12.32 10.97
C GLY A 263 12.63 11.93 10.02
N ALA A 264 12.60 12.49 8.82
CA ALA A 264 13.57 12.18 7.77
C ALA A 264 15.02 12.59 8.09
N GLU A 265 15.22 13.36 9.13
CA GLU A 265 16.54 13.74 9.67
C GLU A 265 17.15 12.71 10.61
N GLU A 266 16.39 11.75 11.12
CA GLU A 266 16.87 10.72 12.04
C GLU A 266 17.69 9.64 11.31
N SER A 267 17.17 9.19 10.17
CA SER A 267 17.79 8.14 9.36
C SER A 267 17.26 8.19 7.92
N VAL A 268 18.02 7.60 6.99
CA VAL A 268 17.61 7.48 5.58
C VAL A 268 16.29 6.72 5.38
N ASN A 269 15.95 5.84 6.32
CA ASN A 269 14.73 5.05 6.28
C ASN A 269 13.53 5.75 6.95
N ASP A 270 13.76 6.86 7.67
CA ASP A 270 12.72 7.53 8.45
C ASP A 270 12.01 8.63 7.63
N GLY A 271 10.83 9.04 8.09
CA GLY A 271 10.10 10.15 7.50
C GLY A 271 9.69 9.95 6.05
N TRP A 272 9.07 8.83 5.69
CA TRP A 272 8.53 8.55 4.36
C TRP A 272 7.00 8.56 4.37
N LEU A 273 6.37 9.39 3.54
CA LEU A 273 4.90 9.45 3.39
C LEU A 273 4.36 8.48 2.35
N ASP A 274 5.15 8.23 1.31
CA ASP A 274 4.74 7.46 0.13
C ASP A 274 5.93 6.77 -0.53
N VAL A 275 5.66 5.94 -1.53
CA VAL A 275 6.70 5.18 -2.25
C VAL A 275 7.67 6.11 -2.97
N ASN A 276 7.20 7.24 -3.50
CA ASN A 276 8.06 8.21 -4.22
C ASN A 276 8.93 9.06 -3.30
N GLY A 277 8.86 8.82 -1.98
CA GLY A 277 9.80 9.40 -1.02
C GLY A 277 9.47 10.81 -0.55
N SER A 278 8.19 11.23 -0.64
CA SER A 278 7.74 12.48 -0.01
C SER A 278 8.08 12.45 1.48
N PRO A 279 8.86 13.41 2.00
CA PRO A 279 9.33 13.34 3.38
C PRO A 279 8.37 13.98 4.38
N TYR A 280 8.50 13.60 5.65
CA TYR A 280 8.11 14.41 6.80
C TYR A 280 9.26 14.51 7.79
N SER A 281 9.27 15.59 8.58
CA SER A 281 10.30 15.85 9.58
C SER A 281 9.87 15.37 10.97
N GLY A 282 10.80 15.42 11.94
CA GLY A 282 10.49 15.18 13.35
C GLY A 282 9.52 16.21 13.96
N GLU A 283 9.29 17.35 13.29
CA GLU A 283 8.33 18.38 13.73
C GLU A 283 6.89 18.11 13.25
N ALA A 284 6.71 17.05 12.44
CA ALA A 284 5.42 16.72 11.83
C ALA A 284 4.32 16.48 12.87
N LYS A 285 3.15 17.06 12.61
CA LYS A 285 1.90 16.80 13.32
C LYS A 285 0.87 16.30 12.34
N PHE A 286 0.33 15.13 12.64
CA PHE A 286 -0.75 14.55 11.84
C PHE A 286 -2.06 14.68 12.60
N THR A 287 -3.11 15.07 11.87
CA THR A 287 -4.50 14.98 12.34
C THR A 287 -5.26 14.08 11.37
N GLU A 288 -5.86 13.03 11.89
CA GLU A 288 -6.66 12.10 11.11
C GLU A 288 -8.10 12.14 11.59
N ARG A 289 -9.04 12.14 10.65
CA ARG A 289 -10.47 12.05 10.93
C ARG A 289 -11.02 10.78 10.30
N PHE A 290 -11.33 9.79 11.13
CA PHE A 290 -11.90 8.51 10.72
C PHE A 290 -13.42 8.62 10.70
N ARG A 291 -14.02 8.24 9.57
CA ARG A 291 -15.47 8.20 9.37
C ARG A 291 -15.85 6.84 8.81
N ARG A 292 -16.82 6.19 9.42
CA ARG A 292 -17.42 4.97 8.91
C ARG A 292 -18.86 5.26 8.45
N PRO A 293 -19.07 5.68 7.18
CA PRO A 293 -20.40 6.07 6.69
C PRO A 293 -21.35 4.88 6.53
N THR A 294 -20.84 3.70 6.21
CA THR A 294 -21.63 2.46 6.05
C THR A 294 -20.89 1.29 6.69
N TYR A 295 -21.53 0.13 6.71
CA TYR A 295 -20.92 -1.09 7.23
C TYR A 295 -19.56 -1.38 6.61
N GLY A 296 -19.48 -1.30 5.27
CA GLY A 296 -18.31 -1.71 4.51
C GLY A 296 -17.28 -0.60 4.18
N ARG A 297 -17.55 0.65 4.58
CA ARG A 297 -16.70 1.80 4.18
C ARG A 297 -16.10 2.51 5.38
N LEU A 298 -14.82 2.84 5.25
CA LEU A 298 -14.09 3.70 6.19
C LEU A 298 -13.30 4.73 5.37
N SER A 299 -13.47 6.02 5.69
CA SER A 299 -12.70 7.11 5.10
C SER A 299 -11.84 7.77 6.17
N ILE A 300 -10.61 8.08 5.83
CA ILE A 300 -9.65 8.74 6.72
C ILE A 300 -9.19 10.01 6.02
N ASP A 301 -9.61 11.17 6.53
CA ASP A 301 -9.04 12.45 6.11
C ASP A 301 -7.81 12.72 6.96
N LEU A 302 -6.65 12.79 6.33
CA LEU A 302 -5.37 12.98 6.98
C LEU A 302 -4.80 14.35 6.63
N THR A 303 -4.58 15.17 7.64
CA THR A 303 -3.94 16.48 7.56
C THR A 303 -2.52 16.38 8.11
N LEU A 304 -1.55 16.87 7.35
CA LEU A 304 -0.17 17.05 7.80
C LEU A 304 0.13 18.54 7.97
N ASP A 305 0.61 18.89 9.15
CA ASP A 305 1.23 20.18 9.46
C ASP A 305 2.70 19.94 9.84
N ASP A 306 3.59 20.34 8.94
CA ASP A 306 5.03 20.16 9.08
C ASP A 306 5.74 21.34 8.40
N PRO A 307 6.01 22.43 9.13
CA PRO A 307 6.57 23.65 8.55
C PRO A 307 7.99 23.50 8.00
N LYS A 308 8.72 22.46 8.40
CA LYS A 308 10.03 22.14 7.85
C LYS A 308 9.92 21.49 6.46
N ALA A 309 8.93 20.64 6.26
CA ALA A 309 8.76 19.93 4.99
C ALA A 309 7.81 20.63 4.01
N TYR A 310 6.82 21.36 4.50
CA TYR A 310 5.77 21.95 3.67
C TYR A 310 5.53 23.42 3.99
N THR A 311 5.27 24.21 2.95
CA THR A 311 5.04 25.66 3.08
C THR A 311 3.67 26.02 3.68
N ARG A 312 2.77 25.04 3.78
CA ARG A 312 1.44 25.13 4.43
C ARG A 312 0.93 23.73 4.76
N PRO A 313 0.04 23.60 5.75
CA PRO A 313 -0.67 22.34 5.98
C PRO A 313 -1.46 21.89 4.74
N TRP A 314 -1.62 20.59 4.60
CA TRP A 314 -2.39 19.99 3.52
C TRP A 314 -3.14 18.74 3.98
N THR A 315 -4.21 18.40 3.27
CA THR A 315 -5.08 17.27 3.63
C THR A 315 -5.31 16.37 2.42
N VAL A 316 -5.27 15.05 2.64
CA VAL A 316 -5.65 14.03 1.67
C VAL A 316 -6.60 13.02 2.31
N ARG A 317 -7.33 12.29 1.49
CA ARG A 317 -8.22 11.20 1.91
C ARG A 317 -7.65 9.85 1.54
N VAL A 318 -7.83 8.88 2.43
CA VAL A 318 -7.64 7.47 2.17
C VAL A 318 -8.95 6.74 2.43
N ASP A 319 -9.46 6.07 1.42
CA ASP A 319 -10.66 5.24 1.55
C ASP A 319 -10.27 3.77 1.75
N GLN A 320 -11.04 3.07 2.57
CA GLN A 320 -10.84 1.67 2.89
C GLN A 320 -12.16 0.90 2.82
N ARG A 321 -12.09 -0.34 2.36
CA ARG A 321 -13.20 -1.28 2.35
C ARG A 321 -13.01 -2.35 3.41
N LEU A 322 -14.11 -2.78 4.00
CA LEU A 322 -14.12 -3.88 4.95
C LEU A 322 -13.90 -5.23 4.24
N LEU A 323 -13.18 -6.11 4.88
CA LEU A 323 -13.04 -7.53 4.52
C LEU A 323 -13.73 -8.37 5.60
N PRO A 324 -15.05 -8.64 5.48
CA PRO A 324 -15.85 -9.11 6.60
C PRO A 324 -15.56 -10.52 7.09
N ASP A 325 -15.02 -11.38 6.23
CA ASP A 325 -14.76 -12.79 6.53
C ASP A 325 -13.26 -13.12 6.41
N GLU A 326 -12.41 -12.12 6.53
CA GLU A 326 -10.95 -12.24 6.39
C GLU A 326 -10.26 -11.91 7.71
N GLU A 327 -9.07 -12.46 7.87
CA GLU A 327 -8.14 -12.13 8.95
C GLU A 327 -6.77 -11.78 8.35
N PRO A 328 -5.98 -10.90 9.00
CA PRO A 328 -4.59 -10.69 8.59
C PRO A 328 -3.80 -11.99 8.67
N ILE A 329 -2.96 -12.23 7.69
CA ILE A 329 -2.05 -13.37 7.70
C ILE A 329 -0.75 -13.01 8.42
N GLU A 330 -0.05 -14.04 8.85
CA GLU A 330 1.32 -13.87 9.33
C GLU A 330 2.22 -13.53 8.14
N PHE A 331 2.71 -12.28 8.08
CA PHE A 331 3.58 -11.79 7.02
C PHE A 331 4.96 -11.44 7.59
N ILE A 332 5.95 -12.31 7.38
CA ILE A 332 7.33 -12.07 7.81
C ILE A 332 8.15 -11.58 6.63
N CYS A 333 8.32 -10.29 6.53
CA CYS A 333 9.02 -9.64 5.42
C CYS A 333 10.42 -10.24 5.16
N ASN A 334 11.18 -10.60 6.21
CA ASN A 334 12.53 -11.12 6.09
C ASN A 334 12.60 -12.58 5.59
N GLU A 335 11.53 -13.34 5.69
CA GLU A 335 11.52 -14.77 5.37
C GLU A 335 11.82 -15.06 3.90
N ASN A 336 11.24 -14.26 3.01
CA ASN A 336 11.42 -14.37 1.55
C ASN A 336 12.17 -13.20 0.95
N GLN A 337 12.82 -12.37 1.76
CA GLN A 337 13.49 -11.17 1.30
C GLN A 337 14.74 -11.50 0.48
N GLN A 338 14.57 -11.51 -0.85
CA GLN A 338 15.66 -11.68 -1.81
C GLN A 338 16.24 -10.37 -2.31
N PHE A 339 15.56 -9.26 -2.08
CA PHE A 339 15.94 -7.94 -2.60
C PHE A 339 17.29 -7.48 -2.05
N ARG A 340 17.53 -7.58 -0.73
CA ARG A 340 18.80 -7.28 -0.08
C ARG A 340 19.99 -8.06 -0.63
N ARG A 341 19.76 -9.30 -1.09
CA ARG A 341 20.82 -10.14 -1.68
C ARG A 341 21.17 -9.74 -3.10
N ARG A 342 20.27 -9.01 -3.79
CA ARG A 342 20.42 -8.58 -5.18
C ARG A 342 20.95 -7.16 -5.32
N ILE A 343 20.75 -6.32 -4.33
CA ILE A 343 21.35 -4.99 -4.27
C ILE A 343 22.76 -5.18 -3.70
N LYS A 344 23.76 -5.18 -4.58
CA LYS A 344 25.13 -4.95 -4.15
C LYS A 344 25.22 -3.47 -3.77
N ILE A 345 25.34 -3.21 -2.48
CA ILE A 345 25.73 -1.89 -1.96
C ILE A 345 27.26 -1.96 -1.90
N ASP A 346 27.91 -1.38 -2.91
CA ASP A 346 29.34 -1.11 -2.88
C ASP A 346 29.60 0.06 -1.95
#